data_d42c18353ddc5a8b59ae16b99247e692
#
_entry.id   d42c18353ddc5a8b59ae16b99247e692
#
_cell.length_a   1.000
_cell.length_b   1.000
_cell.length_c   1.000
_cell.angle_alpha   90.00
_cell.angle_beta   90.00
_cell.angle_gamma   90.00
#
_symmetry.space_group_name_H-M   'P 1'
#
loop_
_entity.id
_entity.type
_entity.pdbx_description
1 polymer ?
#
loop_
_entity_poly.entity_id
_entity_poly.type
_entity_poly.pdbx_seq_one_letter_code
_entity_poly.pdbx_strand_id
1 'polypeptide(L)' 'MNFAVIEENIVTNVIVADSAEIAAEATGKEVLETTGEPWIDWTRIDGVWSKPVEPEVTE' A
#
# COMPACT_ATOMS: atom_id res chain seq x y z
N MET A 1 -1.32 -8.68 -11.28
CA MET A 1 -0.57 -8.54 -10.02
C MET A 1 -1.03 -7.28 -9.34
N ASN A 2 -1.20 -7.34 -8.04
CA ASN A 2 -1.64 -6.18 -7.27
C ASN A 2 -0.43 -5.42 -6.74
N PHE A 3 -0.51 -4.09 -6.80
CA PHE A 3 0.57 -3.23 -6.30
C PHE A 3 0.00 -2.19 -5.36
N ALA A 4 0.63 -2.07 -4.20
CA ALA A 4 0.30 -1.03 -3.24
C ALA A 4 0.99 0.27 -3.69
N VAL A 5 0.23 1.34 -3.78
CA VAL A 5 0.74 2.66 -4.10
C VAL A 5 1.06 3.36 -2.78
N ILE A 6 2.31 3.81 -2.65
CA ILE A 6 2.83 4.32 -1.38
C ILE A 6 3.13 5.81 -1.49
N GLU A 7 2.61 6.58 -0.55
CA GLU A 7 2.92 7.99 -0.39
C GLU A 7 3.24 8.24 1.08
N GLU A 8 4.41 8.83 1.34
CA GLU A 8 4.84 9.18 2.70
C GLU A 8 4.77 7.98 3.66
N ASN A 9 5.20 6.80 3.15
CA ASN A 9 5.20 5.55 3.92
C ASN A 9 3.80 5.04 4.29
N ILE A 10 2.79 5.46 3.56
CA ILE A 10 1.40 5.02 3.76
C ILE A 10 0.88 4.48 2.43
N VAL A 11 0.21 3.34 2.48
CA VAL A 11 -0.46 2.81 1.30
C VAL A 11 -1.74 3.61 1.06
N THR A 12 -1.75 4.37 -0.03
CA THR A 12 -2.90 5.22 -0.36
C THR A 12 -3.86 4.56 -1.34
N ASN A 13 -3.37 3.54 -2.06
CA ASN A 13 -4.21 2.84 -3.02
C ASN A 13 -3.60 1.47 -3.33
N VAL A 14 -4.40 0.61 -3.93
CA VAL A 14 -3.92 -0.68 -4.46
C VAL A 14 -4.44 -0.79 -5.88
N ILE A 15 -3.53 -1.06 -6.81
CA ILE A 15 -3.87 -1.13 -8.23
C ILE A 15 -3.43 -2.47 -8.82
N VAL A 16 -3.96 -2.80 -9.97
CA VAL A 16 -3.59 -4.00 -10.72
C VAL A 16 -2.74 -3.57 -11.92
N ALA A 17 -1.59 -4.20 -12.08
CA ALA A 17 -0.70 -3.94 -13.21
C ALA A 17 0.08 -5.21 -13.54
N ASP A 18 0.69 -5.24 -14.73
CA ASP A 18 1.48 -6.40 -15.16
C ASP A 18 2.87 -6.44 -14.52
N SER A 19 3.38 -5.30 -14.12
CA SER A 19 4.69 -5.21 -13.47
C SER A 19 4.78 -3.99 -12.58
N ALA A 20 5.75 -4.00 -11.67
CA ALA A 20 6.00 -2.86 -10.78
C ALA A 20 6.38 -1.61 -11.59
N GLU A 21 7.13 -1.80 -12.67
CA GLU A 21 7.54 -0.70 -13.52
C GLU A 21 6.34 -0.01 -14.15
N ILE A 22 5.38 -0.79 -14.65
CA ILE A 22 4.16 -0.23 -15.22
C ILE A 22 3.33 0.48 -14.14
N ALA A 23 3.21 -0.13 -12.97
CA ALA A 23 2.46 0.46 -11.87
C ALA A 23 3.09 1.80 -11.42
N ALA A 24 4.41 1.83 -11.29
CA ALA A 24 5.12 3.05 -10.89
C ALA A 24 4.97 4.15 -11.94
N GLU A 25 5.07 3.79 -13.21
CA GLU A 25 4.93 4.75 -14.30
C GLU A 25 3.50 5.31 -14.37
N ALA A 26 2.51 4.45 -14.21
CA ALA A 26 1.11 4.87 -14.27
C ALA A 26 0.73 5.79 -13.11
N THR A 27 1.29 5.58 -11.93
CA THR A 27 0.95 6.36 -10.74
C THR A 27 1.93 7.51 -10.49
N GLY A 28 3.16 7.39 -10.98
CA GLY A 28 4.22 8.33 -10.65
C GLY A 28 4.68 8.26 -9.21
N LYS A 29 4.39 7.15 -8.53
CA LYS A 29 4.66 6.99 -7.09
C LYS A 29 5.38 5.68 -6.82
N GLU A 30 5.82 5.51 -5.60
CA GLU A 30 6.42 4.25 -5.17
C GLU A 30 5.33 3.18 -5.15
N VAL A 31 5.65 1.99 -5.65
CA VAL A 31 4.73 0.87 -5.63
C VAL A 31 5.44 -0.36 -5.09
N LEU A 32 4.66 -1.25 -4.48
CA LEU A 32 5.16 -2.50 -3.94
C LEU A 32 4.18 -3.62 -4.29
N GLU A 33 4.70 -4.69 -4.87
CA GLU A 33 3.86 -5.84 -5.16
C GLU A 33 3.26 -6.39 -3.87
N THR A 34 1.96 -6.64 -3.88
CA THR A 34 1.26 -7.13 -2.71
C THR A 34 0.37 -8.32 -3.07
N THR A 35 0.31 -9.28 -2.17
CA THR A 35 -0.58 -10.44 -2.29
C THR A 35 -1.66 -10.39 -1.21
N GLY A 36 -2.03 -9.19 -0.80
CA GLY A 36 -3.00 -8.94 0.25
C GLY A 36 -2.46 -8.05 1.35
N GLU A 37 -1.13 -8.00 1.48
CA GLU A 37 -0.45 -7.19 2.48
C GLU A 37 0.80 -6.58 1.86
N PRO A 38 1.08 -5.31 2.05
CA PRO A 38 0.23 -4.31 2.71
C PRO A 38 -1.01 -3.95 1.90
N TRP A 39 -1.99 -3.38 2.52
CA TRP A 39 -3.23 -2.93 1.88
C TRP A 39 -3.44 -1.44 2.13
N ILE A 40 -4.55 -0.89 1.69
CA ILE A 40 -4.85 0.53 1.85
C ILE A 40 -4.82 0.90 3.35
N ASP A 41 -4.25 2.06 3.64
CA ASP A 41 -4.08 2.64 4.98
C ASP A 41 -3.00 1.99 5.85
N TRP A 42 -2.30 0.96 5.34
CA TRP A 42 -1.16 0.42 6.07
C TRP A 42 -0.03 1.44 6.08
N THR A 43 0.71 1.49 7.18
CA THR A 43 1.81 2.42 7.38
C THR A 43 3.13 1.65 7.50
N ARG A 44 4.17 2.17 6.85
CA ARG A 44 5.51 1.60 6.96
C ARG A 44 6.30 2.38 8.01
N ILE A 45 6.73 1.68 9.06
CA ILE A 45 7.55 2.25 10.12
C ILE A 45 8.83 1.43 10.22
N ASP A 46 9.97 2.07 10.01
CA ASP A 46 11.30 1.41 10.04
C ASP A 46 11.38 0.19 9.13
N GLY A 47 10.73 0.27 7.96
CA GLY A 47 10.71 -0.81 6.99
C GLY A 47 9.73 -1.92 7.28
N VAL A 48 8.94 -1.77 8.33
CA VAL A 48 7.94 -2.78 8.72
C VAL A 48 6.54 -2.23 8.47
N TRP A 49 5.72 -3.02 7.80
CA TRP A 49 4.33 -2.65 7.53
C TRP A 49 3.45 -2.92 8.74
N SER A 50 2.66 -1.93 9.11
CA SER A 50 1.73 -2.03 10.23
C SER A 50 0.33 -1.78 9.75
N LYS A 51 -0.61 -2.57 10.25
CA LYS A 51 -2.03 -2.39 9.93
C LYS A 51 -2.53 -1.08 10.49
N PRO A 52 -3.53 -0.46 9.84
CA PRO A 52 -4.13 0.76 10.38
C PRO A 52 -4.78 0.46 11.72
N VAL A 53 -4.69 1.45 12.60
CA VAL A 53 -5.38 1.34 13.89
C VAL A 53 -6.84 1.62 13.65
N GLU A 54 -7.67 0.62 13.85
CA GLU A 54 -9.11 0.80 13.73
C GLU A 54 -9.66 1.43 14.99
N PRO A 55 -10.59 2.38 14.84
CA PRO A 55 -11.23 2.93 16.03
C PRO A 55 -11.99 1.81 16.73
N GLU A 56 -11.78 1.71 18.03
CA GLU A 56 -12.47 0.73 18.81
C GLU A 56 -13.94 1.13 18.91
N VAL A 57 -14.81 0.26 18.43
CA VAL A 57 -16.23 0.50 18.53
C VAL A 57 -16.71 -0.06 19.84
N THR A 58 -17.07 0.84 20.74
CA THR A 58 -17.60 0.45 22.03
C THR A 58 -19.10 0.68 21.99
N GLU A 59 -19.82 -0.33 22.30
CA GLU A 59 -21.25 -0.22 22.36
C GLU A 59 -21.74 -0.17 23.80
#